data_dadf0747c8f1429c212c40a236652b0c
#
_entry.id   dadf0747c8f1429c212c40a236652b0c
#
_cell.length_a   1.000
_cell.length_b   1.000
_cell.length_c   1.000
_cell.angle_alpha   90.00
_cell.angle_beta   90.00
_cell.angle_gamma   90.00
#
_symmetry.space_group_name_H-M   'P 1'
#
loop_
_entity.id
_entity.type
_entity.pdbx_description
1 polymer ?
#
loop_
_entity_poly.entity_id
_entity_poly.type
_entity_poly.pdbx_seq_one_letter_code
_entity_poly.pdbx_strand_id
1 'polypeptide(L)'
;AMAELADKLGVDYRTMVEKNHVSEGYMLEILKGLGEGREGNVVPVGSCGLDEAIAKGCDMIEWGKKEVSDDPDWKIGKGFAMIMQGSGLPGLDHAEAIAKLETDGTVILNSGGADLGTGLDTISAKAVKEVLKLPMEKITVVSGDTDSCVFDTGAYASSGTFFSGNASLLAAKKLKEKILAEAALQMNEKVEDLDVRAPGEVYSKTSGKALTYGELSHAAIATCLLVSKV
;
A
#
# COMPACT_ATOMS: atom_id res chain seq x y z
N ALA A 1 -16.26 16.83 -21.40
CA ALA A 1 -15.46 17.84 -22.12
C ALA A 1 -14.88 17.28 -23.43
N MET A 2 -14.01 16.24 -23.43
CA MET A 2 -13.41 15.71 -24.68
C MET A 2 -14.45 15.13 -25.68
N ALA A 3 -15.46 14.42 -25.18
CA ALA A 3 -16.52 13.90 -26.04
C ALA A 3 -17.34 15.03 -26.69
N GLU A 4 -17.71 16.06 -25.92
CA GLU A 4 -18.42 17.25 -26.46
C GLU A 4 -17.57 18.02 -27.47
N LEU A 5 -16.25 18.07 -27.26
CA LEU A 5 -15.35 18.68 -28.23
C LEU A 5 -15.29 17.87 -29.52
N ALA A 6 -15.22 16.54 -29.40
CA ALA A 6 -15.26 15.66 -30.58
C ALA A 6 -16.53 15.85 -31.39
N ASP A 7 -17.69 15.89 -30.72
CA ASP A 7 -18.99 16.14 -31.37
C ASP A 7 -19.02 17.48 -32.11
N LYS A 8 -18.55 18.56 -31.46
CA LYS A 8 -18.51 19.90 -32.08
C LYS A 8 -17.55 19.98 -33.27
N LEU A 9 -16.51 19.18 -33.29
CA LEU A 9 -15.53 19.10 -34.37
C LEU A 9 -15.93 18.08 -35.44
N GLY A 10 -16.99 17.32 -35.24
CA GLY A 10 -17.41 16.26 -36.15
C GLY A 10 -16.39 15.11 -36.25
N VAL A 11 -15.61 14.88 -35.17
CA VAL A 11 -14.60 13.83 -35.08
C VAL A 11 -15.10 12.72 -34.18
N ASP A 12 -14.88 11.47 -34.56
CA ASP A 12 -15.16 10.35 -33.67
C ASP A 12 -14.38 10.43 -32.35
N TYR A 13 -15.05 10.13 -31.24
CA TYR A 13 -14.44 10.24 -29.90
C TYR A 13 -13.21 9.34 -29.74
N ARG A 14 -13.22 8.13 -30.31
CA ARG A 14 -12.06 7.23 -30.31
C ARG A 14 -10.86 7.92 -30.99
N THR A 15 -11.07 8.49 -32.17
CA THR A 15 -10.03 9.24 -32.89
C THR A 15 -9.52 10.44 -32.11
N MET A 16 -10.43 11.16 -31.41
CA MET A 16 -10.05 12.28 -30.54
C MET A 16 -9.13 11.81 -29.41
N VAL A 17 -9.46 10.69 -28.78
CA VAL A 17 -8.66 10.12 -27.69
C VAL A 17 -7.32 9.60 -28.19
N GLU A 18 -7.30 8.83 -29.28
CA GLU A 18 -6.07 8.28 -29.89
C GLU A 18 -5.05 9.35 -30.28
N LYS A 19 -5.52 10.55 -30.66
CA LYS A 19 -4.64 11.68 -30.98
C LYS A 19 -4.12 12.46 -29.78
N ASN A 20 -4.74 12.30 -28.61
CA ASN A 20 -4.47 13.16 -27.44
C ASN A 20 -3.97 12.40 -26.20
N HIS A 21 -3.84 11.09 -26.25
CA HIS A 21 -3.25 10.35 -25.14
C HIS A 21 -1.72 10.34 -25.21
N VAL A 22 -1.10 10.00 -24.09
CA VAL A 22 0.35 9.82 -24.01
C VAL A 22 0.76 8.47 -24.57
N SER A 23 1.99 8.37 -25.07
CA SER A 23 2.62 7.14 -25.53
C SER A 23 3.91 6.89 -24.77
N GLU A 24 4.46 5.68 -24.92
CA GLU A 24 5.78 5.35 -24.36
C GLU A 24 6.84 6.32 -24.87
N GLY A 25 7.73 6.77 -23.98
CA GLY A 25 8.77 7.74 -24.27
C GLY A 25 8.31 9.20 -24.25
N TYR A 26 6.99 9.48 -24.16
CA TYR A 26 6.50 10.86 -24.12
C TYR A 26 6.96 11.57 -22.85
N MET A 27 7.48 12.78 -23.00
CA MET A 27 7.92 13.61 -21.88
C MET A 27 6.74 14.39 -21.31
N LEU A 28 6.36 14.10 -20.09
CA LEU A 28 5.23 14.74 -19.40
C LEU A 28 5.61 16.12 -18.87
N GLU A 29 5.64 17.13 -19.75
CA GLU A 29 5.98 18.52 -19.39
C GLU A 29 5.05 19.11 -18.30
N ILE A 30 3.81 18.64 -18.23
CA ILE A 30 2.87 19.07 -17.19
C ILE A 30 3.38 18.80 -15.77
N LEU A 31 4.26 17.81 -15.60
CA LEU A 31 4.83 17.49 -14.29
C LEU A 31 5.67 18.63 -13.70
N LYS A 32 6.18 19.55 -14.55
CA LYS A 32 6.85 20.77 -14.07
C LYS A 32 5.91 21.63 -13.22
N GLY A 33 4.63 21.70 -13.62
CA GLY A 33 3.62 22.49 -12.92
C GLY A 33 2.95 21.78 -11.75
N LEU A 34 3.11 20.46 -11.62
CA LEU A 34 2.46 19.64 -10.58
C LEU A 34 3.33 19.43 -9.33
N GLY A 35 4.44 20.12 -9.20
CA GLY A 35 5.38 19.95 -8.11
C GLY A 35 4.97 20.60 -6.78
N GLU A 36 3.74 21.08 -6.61
CA GLU A 36 3.20 21.67 -5.37
C GLU A 36 4.13 22.72 -4.72
N GLY A 37 4.62 23.67 -5.55
CA GLY A 37 5.56 24.72 -5.12
C GLY A 37 7.04 24.31 -5.18
N ARG A 38 7.34 23.12 -5.66
CA ARG A 38 8.70 22.66 -6.02
C ARG A 38 8.78 22.45 -7.52
N GLU A 39 10.00 22.49 -8.08
CA GLU A 39 10.19 22.12 -9.47
C GLU A 39 9.94 20.60 -9.63
N GLY A 40 8.90 20.24 -10.38
CA GLY A 40 8.58 18.86 -10.68
C GLY A 40 9.59 18.25 -11.64
N ASN A 41 9.83 16.95 -11.54
CA ASN A 41 10.71 16.22 -12.44
C ASN A 41 9.95 15.79 -13.70
N VAL A 42 10.45 16.19 -14.85
CA VAL A 42 9.95 15.66 -16.12
C VAL A 42 10.65 14.34 -16.40
N VAL A 43 9.87 13.29 -16.47
CA VAL A 43 10.37 11.94 -16.79
C VAL A 43 9.61 11.38 -17.99
N PRO A 44 10.24 10.54 -18.81
CA PRO A 44 9.53 9.88 -19.90
C PRO A 44 8.54 8.85 -19.36
N VAL A 45 7.44 8.65 -20.08
CA VAL A 45 6.53 7.53 -19.84
C VAL A 45 7.27 6.23 -20.12
N GLY A 46 7.56 5.44 -19.08
CA GLY A 46 8.42 4.25 -19.18
C GLY A 46 7.75 3.06 -19.89
N SER A 47 6.43 2.95 -19.81
CA SER A 47 5.63 1.97 -20.55
C SER A 47 4.21 2.51 -20.72
N CYS A 48 3.56 2.21 -21.85
CA CYS A 48 2.21 2.64 -22.11
C CYS A 48 1.46 1.61 -22.95
N GLY A 49 0.42 1.01 -22.41
CA GLY A 49 -0.46 0.06 -23.09
C GLY A 49 -1.78 0.67 -23.58
N LEU A 50 -1.90 2.00 -23.62
CA LEU A 50 -3.17 2.68 -23.92
C LEU A 50 -3.66 2.40 -25.33
N ASP A 51 -2.79 2.38 -26.35
CA ASP A 51 -3.18 2.04 -27.73
C ASP A 51 -3.85 0.68 -27.81
N GLU A 52 -3.23 -0.32 -27.19
CA GLU A 52 -3.76 -1.69 -27.13
C GLU A 52 -5.07 -1.75 -26.32
N ALA A 53 -5.15 -1.05 -25.19
CA ALA A 53 -6.36 -0.99 -24.36
C ALA A 53 -7.53 -0.32 -25.10
N ILE A 54 -7.28 0.77 -25.80
CA ILE A 54 -8.29 1.46 -26.61
C ILE A 54 -8.78 0.54 -27.73
N ALA A 55 -7.85 -0.07 -28.49
CA ALA A 55 -8.21 -0.94 -29.60
C ALA A 55 -9.08 -2.10 -29.11
N LYS A 56 -8.59 -2.88 -28.13
CA LYS A 56 -9.30 -4.04 -27.58
C LYS A 56 -10.63 -3.64 -26.93
N GLY A 57 -10.64 -2.58 -26.14
CA GLY A 57 -11.85 -2.10 -25.48
C GLY A 57 -12.92 -1.64 -26.47
N CYS A 58 -12.54 -0.89 -27.48
CA CYS A 58 -13.45 -0.47 -28.54
C CYS A 58 -13.99 -1.65 -29.36
N ASP A 59 -13.13 -2.64 -29.66
CA ASP A 59 -13.56 -3.85 -30.37
C ASP A 59 -14.56 -4.66 -29.52
N MET A 60 -14.29 -4.82 -28.21
CA MET A 60 -15.17 -5.57 -27.29
C MET A 60 -16.56 -4.97 -27.16
N ILE A 61 -16.67 -3.64 -27.14
CA ILE A 61 -17.97 -2.94 -27.09
C ILE A 61 -18.55 -2.66 -28.45
N GLU A 62 -17.91 -3.13 -29.53
CA GLU A 62 -18.30 -2.83 -30.92
C GLU A 62 -18.49 -1.31 -31.11
N TRP A 63 -17.44 -0.51 -30.84
CA TRP A 63 -17.48 0.94 -30.95
C TRP A 63 -17.94 1.38 -32.35
N GLY A 64 -18.85 2.35 -32.41
CA GLY A 64 -19.44 2.83 -33.66
C GLY A 64 -20.66 2.04 -34.10
N LYS A 65 -20.92 0.84 -33.61
CA LYS A 65 -22.13 0.09 -33.89
C LYS A 65 -23.24 0.55 -32.94
N LYS A 66 -24.32 1.09 -33.51
CA LYS A 66 -25.51 1.44 -32.73
C LYS A 66 -26.26 0.17 -32.32
N GLU A 67 -26.59 0.10 -31.06
CA GLU A 67 -27.51 -0.90 -30.53
C GLU A 67 -28.84 -0.23 -30.23
N VAL A 68 -29.91 -0.94 -30.50
CA VAL A 68 -31.28 -0.49 -30.24
C VAL A 68 -31.91 -1.52 -29.29
N SER A 69 -32.56 -1.04 -28.26
CA SER A 69 -33.32 -1.91 -27.36
C SER A 69 -34.64 -2.29 -28.03
N ASP A 70 -35.07 -3.53 -27.84
CA ASP A 70 -36.40 -3.98 -28.22
C ASP A 70 -37.50 -3.33 -27.36
N ASP A 71 -37.16 -2.86 -26.18
CA ASP A 71 -38.02 -2.10 -25.29
C ASP A 71 -37.90 -0.59 -25.60
N PRO A 72 -38.99 0.10 -26.01
CA PRO A 72 -38.96 1.49 -26.37
C PRO A 72 -38.61 2.44 -25.22
N ASP A 73 -38.77 1.99 -23.98
CA ASP A 73 -38.48 2.80 -22.79
C ASP A 73 -36.98 2.80 -22.46
N TRP A 74 -36.19 1.95 -23.10
CA TRP A 74 -34.73 1.85 -22.88
C TRP A 74 -33.93 2.41 -24.07
N LYS A 75 -32.85 3.10 -23.72
CA LYS A 75 -31.84 3.56 -24.68
C LYS A 75 -30.48 2.98 -24.31
N ILE A 76 -29.80 2.45 -25.32
CA ILE A 76 -28.46 1.86 -25.15
C ILE A 76 -27.43 2.87 -25.64
N GLY A 77 -26.45 3.15 -24.79
CA GLY A 77 -25.33 4.01 -25.13
C GLY A 77 -24.00 3.29 -24.81
N LYS A 78 -22.99 3.52 -25.63
CA LYS A 78 -21.63 3.03 -25.43
C LYS A 78 -20.71 4.19 -25.08
N GLY A 79 -19.81 3.97 -24.18
CA GLY A 79 -18.83 4.97 -23.80
C GLY A 79 -17.57 4.31 -23.25
N PHE A 80 -16.44 4.98 -23.35
CA PHE A 80 -15.22 4.63 -22.67
C PHE A 80 -14.53 5.91 -22.19
N ALA A 81 -13.66 5.78 -21.22
CA ALA A 81 -12.86 6.87 -20.73
C ALA A 81 -11.47 6.37 -20.35
N MET A 82 -10.51 7.27 -20.37
CA MET A 82 -9.18 7.03 -19.89
C MET A 82 -8.82 8.08 -18.85
N ILE A 83 -7.99 7.68 -17.91
CA ILE A 83 -7.49 8.56 -16.86
C ILE A 83 -5.99 8.39 -16.72
N MET A 84 -5.32 9.41 -16.24
CA MET A 84 -3.94 9.37 -15.80
C MET A 84 -3.92 9.62 -14.30
N GLN A 85 -3.19 8.76 -13.57
CA GLN A 85 -3.00 8.88 -12.13
C GLN A 85 -1.52 9.03 -11.82
N GLY A 86 -1.17 10.01 -10.98
CA GLY A 86 0.11 10.07 -10.31
C GLY A 86 0.12 9.10 -9.12
N SER A 87 1.19 8.31 -8.97
CA SER A 87 1.33 7.37 -7.87
C SER A 87 2.58 7.70 -7.06
N GLY A 88 2.38 8.05 -5.77
CA GLY A 88 3.42 8.51 -4.86
C GLY A 88 3.89 9.93 -5.17
N LEU A 89 4.31 10.63 -4.12
CA LEU A 89 4.91 11.97 -4.23
C LEU A 89 6.32 11.91 -3.63
N PRO A 90 7.36 11.63 -4.43
CA PRO A 90 8.72 11.49 -3.94
C PRO A 90 9.19 12.72 -3.15
N GLY A 91 9.71 12.49 -1.94
CA GLY A 91 10.18 13.54 -1.05
C GLY A 91 9.09 14.29 -0.29
N LEU A 92 7.81 13.95 -0.47
CA LEU A 92 6.68 14.48 0.29
C LEU A 92 6.01 13.40 1.13
N ASP A 93 5.75 12.24 0.53
CA ASP A 93 5.10 11.14 1.24
C ASP A 93 5.95 10.66 2.41
N HIS A 94 5.30 10.51 3.57
CA HIS A 94 5.91 10.13 4.82
C HIS A 94 4.92 9.32 5.65
N ALA A 95 5.36 8.23 6.25
CA ALA A 95 4.54 7.39 7.11
C ALA A 95 5.33 6.89 8.31
N GLU A 96 4.65 6.76 9.45
CA GLU A 96 5.23 6.22 10.67
C GLU A 96 4.35 5.08 11.20
N ALA A 97 4.97 4.16 11.93
CA ALA A 97 4.28 3.10 12.65
C ALA A 97 5.01 2.72 13.94
N ILE A 98 4.25 2.33 14.95
CA ILE A 98 4.76 1.82 16.23
C ILE A 98 4.23 0.40 16.41
N ALA A 99 5.13 -0.56 16.57
CA ALA A 99 4.78 -1.93 16.93
C ALA A 99 5.14 -2.20 18.39
N LYS A 100 4.19 -2.73 19.16
CA LYS A 100 4.33 -3.03 20.59
C LYS A 100 3.93 -4.47 20.86
N LEU A 101 4.79 -5.21 21.56
CA LEU A 101 4.46 -6.53 22.09
C LEU A 101 3.80 -6.35 23.47
N GLU A 102 2.62 -6.94 23.64
CA GLU A 102 1.88 -6.96 24.90
C GLU A 102 2.29 -8.15 25.76
N THR A 103 1.92 -8.11 27.05
CA THR A 103 2.30 -9.12 28.04
C THR A 103 1.68 -10.49 27.78
N ASP A 104 0.57 -10.56 27.05
CA ASP A 104 -0.09 -11.80 26.65
C ASP A 104 0.45 -12.40 25.34
N GLY A 105 1.47 -11.76 24.75
CA GLY A 105 2.08 -12.16 23.47
C GLY A 105 1.32 -11.68 22.23
N THR A 106 0.33 -10.80 22.39
CA THR A 106 -0.32 -10.09 21.27
C THR A 106 0.52 -8.90 20.85
N VAL A 107 0.29 -8.39 19.64
CA VAL A 107 0.98 -7.20 19.13
C VAL A 107 -0.04 -6.13 18.78
N ILE A 108 0.18 -4.92 19.26
CA ILE A 108 -0.52 -3.71 18.83
C ILE A 108 0.38 -2.97 17.85
N LEU A 109 -0.18 -2.64 16.68
CA LEU A 109 0.44 -1.78 15.70
C LEU A 109 -0.34 -0.47 15.61
N ASN A 110 0.27 0.63 16.04
CA ASN A 110 -0.26 1.97 15.83
C ASN A 110 0.29 2.51 14.49
N SER A 111 -0.61 2.80 13.55
CA SER A 111 -0.29 3.29 12.21
C SER A 111 -0.87 4.68 12.00
N GLY A 112 -0.11 5.59 11.41
CA GLY A 112 -0.62 6.90 11.01
C GLY A 112 -1.55 6.82 9.79
N GLY A 113 -1.47 5.74 9.01
CA GLY A 113 -2.27 5.55 7.80
C GLY A 113 -3.75 5.41 8.09
N ALA A 114 -4.60 5.97 7.22
CA ALA A 114 -6.06 5.86 7.32
C ALA A 114 -6.59 4.85 6.30
N ASP A 115 -7.38 3.88 6.75
CA ASP A 115 -8.07 2.95 5.86
C ASP A 115 -9.35 3.57 5.30
N LEU A 116 -9.32 3.90 4.01
CA LEU A 116 -10.45 4.48 3.27
C LEU A 116 -11.34 3.41 2.60
N GLY A 117 -11.29 2.16 3.08
CA GLY A 117 -11.91 1.02 2.42
C GLY A 117 -10.96 0.28 1.47
N THR A 118 -9.68 0.64 1.46
CA THR A 118 -8.63 0.02 0.63
C THR A 118 -7.99 -1.21 1.28
N GLY A 119 -8.31 -1.51 2.54
CA GLY A 119 -7.76 -2.63 3.29
C GLY A 119 -6.36 -2.36 3.88
N LEU A 120 -6.01 -1.09 4.12
CA LEU A 120 -4.70 -0.71 4.64
C LEU A 120 -4.41 -1.33 6.01
N ASP A 121 -5.40 -1.37 6.91
CA ASP A 121 -5.25 -2.01 8.22
C ASP A 121 -4.94 -3.51 8.09
N THR A 122 -5.62 -4.18 7.15
CA THR A 122 -5.36 -5.59 6.84
C THR A 122 -3.95 -5.81 6.28
N ILE A 123 -3.47 -4.92 5.42
CA ILE A 123 -2.11 -4.98 4.85
C ILE A 123 -1.08 -4.77 5.95
N SER A 124 -1.29 -3.79 6.82
CA SER A 124 -0.43 -3.50 7.97
C SER A 124 -0.34 -4.69 8.94
N ALA A 125 -1.48 -5.31 9.26
CA ALA A 125 -1.51 -6.54 10.06
C ALA A 125 -0.77 -7.71 9.38
N LYS A 126 -0.93 -7.88 8.07
CA LYS A 126 -0.19 -8.90 7.30
C LYS A 126 1.31 -8.68 7.32
N ALA A 127 1.78 -7.43 7.28
CA ALA A 127 3.20 -7.12 7.41
C ALA A 127 3.77 -7.57 8.76
N VAL A 128 3.04 -7.30 9.85
CA VAL A 128 3.40 -7.77 11.21
C VAL A 128 3.39 -9.30 11.28
N LYS A 129 2.31 -9.93 10.80
CA LYS A 129 2.18 -11.40 10.74
C LYS A 129 3.36 -12.05 10.05
N GLU A 130 3.73 -11.55 8.88
CA GLU A 130 4.80 -12.13 8.07
C GLU A 130 6.16 -12.06 8.78
N VAL A 131 6.45 -10.97 9.46
CA VAL A 131 7.71 -10.76 10.17
C VAL A 131 7.77 -11.53 11.48
N LEU A 132 6.69 -11.46 12.27
CA LEU A 132 6.66 -12.02 13.64
C LEU A 132 6.07 -13.43 13.69
N LYS A 133 5.58 -13.95 12.57
CA LYS A 133 4.94 -15.28 12.47
C LYS A 133 3.78 -15.47 13.46
N LEU A 134 3.10 -14.37 13.78
CA LEU A 134 1.89 -14.37 14.60
C LEU A 134 0.65 -14.70 13.77
N PRO A 135 -0.35 -15.38 14.33
CA PRO A 135 -1.66 -15.47 13.71
C PRO A 135 -2.37 -14.09 13.71
N MET A 136 -3.23 -13.84 12.73
CA MET A 136 -3.88 -12.53 12.54
C MET A 136 -4.69 -12.07 13.74
N GLU A 137 -5.34 -12.99 14.41
CA GLU A 137 -6.15 -12.74 15.62
C GLU A 137 -5.35 -12.26 16.84
N LYS A 138 -4.03 -12.36 16.79
CA LYS A 138 -3.10 -11.83 17.81
C LYS A 138 -2.50 -10.47 17.44
N ILE A 139 -2.97 -9.85 16.36
CA ILE A 139 -2.48 -8.57 15.89
C ILE A 139 -3.65 -7.58 15.87
N THR A 140 -3.50 -6.50 16.61
CA THR A 140 -4.45 -5.38 16.60
C THR A 140 -3.82 -4.20 15.89
N VAL A 141 -4.47 -3.68 14.86
CA VAL A 141 -4.08 -2.43 14.22
C VAL A 141 -4.95 -1.32 14.77
N VAL A 142 -4.32 -0.26 15.24
CA VAL A 142 -4.97 0.99 15.63
C VAL A 142 -4.56 2.03 14.60
N SER A 143 -5.53 2.61 13.91
CA SER A 143 -5.32 3.62 12.87
C SER A 143 -6.33 4.75 12.98
N GLY A 144 -5.99 5.93 12.46
CA GLY A 144 -6.90 7.07 12.43
C GLY A 144 -7.24 7.69 13.79
N ASP A 145 -6.56 7.31 14.84
CA ASP A 145 -6.70 7.85 16.20
C ASP A 145 -5.54 8.81 16.49
N THR A 146 -5.81 10.10 16.54
CA THR A 146 -4.80 11.14 16.74
C THR A 146 -4.19 11.15 18.14
N ASP A 147 -4.80 10.47 19.11
CA ASP A 147 -4.29 10.39 20.48
C ASP A 147 -3.25 9.27 20.65
N SER A 148 -3.31 8.24 19.82
CA SER A 148 -2.45 7.06 19.95
C SER A 148 -1.62 6.73 18.72
N CYS A 149 -1.98 7.27 17.54
CA CYS A 149 -1.27 7.00 16.30
C CYS A 149 -0.22 8.07 16.01
N VAL A 150 0.76 7.67 15.21
CA VAL A 150 1.85 8.52 14.71
C VAL A 150 1.47 9.20 13.41
N PHE A 151 2.37 10.03 12.87
CA PHE A 151 2.11 10.82 11.69
C PHE A 151 2.10 9.98 10.40
N ASP A 152 1.23 10.40 9.48
CA ASP A 152 1.18 9.94 8.10
C ASP A 152 0.70 11.11 7.23
N THR A 153 1.26 11.27 6.04
CA THR A 153 0.87 12.38 5.15
C THR A 153 -0.53 12.23 4.57
N GLY A 154 -1.05 11.01 4.55
CA GLY A 154 -2.42 10.73 4.16
C GLY A 154 -2.57 9.66 3.07
N ALA A 155 -3.80 9.19 2.91
CA ALA A 155 -4.15 8.15 1.95
C ALA A 155 -4.53 8.77 0.60
N TYR A 156 -3.56 9.08 -0.24
CA TYR A 156 -3.72 9.64 -1.57
C TYR A 156 -2.66 9.08 -2.54
N ALA A 157 -2.73 9.48 -3.80
CA ALA A 157 -1.75 9.12 -4.85
C ALA A 157 -1.37 7.63 -4.90
N SER A 158 -2.28 6.73 -4.50
CA SER A 158 -2.04 5.27 -4.44
C SER A 158 -0.80 4.87 -3.62
N SER A 159 -0.44 5.65 -2.61
CA SER A 159 0.81 5.51 -1.85
C SER A 159 0.68 4.67 -0.57
N GLY A 160 -0.53 4.48 -0.03
CA GLY A 160 -0.75 3.91 1.31
C GLY A 160 -0.08 2.56 1.53
N THR A 161 -0.24 1.60 0.64
CA THR A 161 0.43 0.28 0.78
C THR A 161 1.95 0.41 0.75
N PHE A 162 2.49 1.31 -0.07
CA PHE A 162 3.93 1.51 -0.16
C PHE A 162 4.48 2.19 1.09
N PHE A 163 3.95 3.34 1.48
CA PHE A 163 4.50 4.10 2.63
C PHE A 163 4.07 3.51 3.97
N SER A 164 2.78 3.50 4.28
CA SER A 164 2.27 3.01 5.57
C SER A 164 2.49 1.50 5.75
N GLY A 165 2.39 0.71 4.67
CA GLY A 165 2.70 -0.71 4.68
C GLY A 165 4.19 -0.98 4.95
N ASN A 166 5.12 -0.21 4.34
CA ASN A 166 6.54 -0.31 4.65
C ASN A 166 6.89 0.19 6.06
N ALA A 167 6.25 1.27 6.55
CA ALA A 167 6.42 1.71 7.93
C ALA A 167 6.04 0.58 8.91
N SER A 168 4.90 -0.08 8.67
CA SER A 168 4.45 -1.23 9.46
C SER A 168 5.42 -2.40 9.39
N LEU A 169 5.93 -2.71 8.20
CA LEU A 169 6.94 -3.75 7.99
C LEU A 169 8.25 -3.46 8.73
N LEU A 170 8.73 -2.23 8.68
CA LEU A 170 9.95 -1.80 9.36
C LEU A 170 9.78 -1.80 10.88
N ALA A 171 8.64 -1.35 11.38
CA ALA A 171 8.31 -1.40 12.80
C ALA A 171 8.31 -2.86 13.31
N ALA A 172 7.68 -3.77 12.56
CA ALA A 172 7.67 -5.20 12.89
C ALA A 172 9.08 -5.82 12.87
N LYS A 173 9.93 -5.46 11.90
CA LYS A 173 11.32 -5.93 11.82
C LYS A 173 12.14 -5.46 13.03
N LYS A 174 12.04 -4.18 13.40
CA LYS A 174 12.71 -3.65 14.59
C LYS A 174 12.19 -4.28 15.88
N LEU A 175 10.89 -4.58 15.95
CA LEU A 175 10.33 -5.32 17.09
C LEU A 175 10.89 -6.75 17.14
N LYS A 176 10.98 -7.45 16.00
CA LYS A 176 11.62 -8.78 15.92
C LYS A 176 13.06 -8.75 16.45
N GLU A 177 13.86 -7.76 16.07
CA GLU A 177 15.23 -7.62 16.55
C GLU A 177 15.29 -7.54 18.09
N LYS A 178 14.41 -6.74 18.70
CA LYS A 178 14.34 -6.63 20.16
C LYS A 178 13.83 -7.92 20.82
N ILE A 179 12.84 -8.58 20.23
CA ILE A 179 12.33 -9.87 20.70
C ILE A 179 13.47 -10.91 20.71
N LEU A 180 14.26 -10.98 19.63
CA LEU A 180 15.39 -11.92 19.55
C LEU A 180 16.50 -11.57 20.54
N ALA A 181 16.79 -10.30 20.74
CA ALA A 181 17.79 -9.86 21.72
C ALA A 181 17.37 -10.22 23.16
N GLU A 182 16.11 -10.00 23.51
CA GLU A 182 15.58 -10.37 24.83
C GLU A 182 15.54 -11.89 25.01
N ALA A 183 15.12 -12.64 24.00
CA ALA A 183 15.13 -14.10 24.03
C ALA A 183 16.55 -14.67 24.22
N ALA A 184 17.54 -14.06 23.59
CA ALA A 184 18.95 -14.45 23.74
C ALA A 184 19.41 -14.38 25.20
N LEU A 185 19.02 -13.31 25.91
CA LEU A 185 19.31 -13.16 27.33
C LEU A 185 18.62 -14.24 28.17
N GLN A 186 17.31 -14.45 27.97
CA GLN A 186 16.54 -15.41 28.77
C GLN A 186 16.91 -16.86 28.49
N MET A 187 17.23 -17.21 27.26
CA MET A 187 17.63 -18.56 26.85
C MET A 187 19.10 -18.84 27.10
N ASN A 188 19.91 -17.81 27.40
CA ASN A 188 21.37 -17.86 27.48
C ASN A 188 21.99 -18.42 26.18
N GLU A 189 21.60 -17.82 25.06
CA GLU A 189 22.04 -18.18 23.72
C GLU A 189 22.45 -16.95 22.89
N LYS A 190 23.07 -17.17 21.74
CA LYS A 190 23.42 -16.08 20.84
C LYS A 190 22.22 -15.70 19.95
N VAL A 191 22.07 -14.41 19.63
CA VAL A 191 20.99 -13.91 18.77
C VAL A 191 21.00 -14.56 17.39
N GLU A 192 22.18 -14.85 16.84
CA GLU A 192 22.37 -15.48 15.52
C GLU A 192 21.80 -16.90 15.45
N ASP A 193 21.75 -17.59 16.58
CA ASP A 193 21.21 -18.94 16.72
C ASP A 193 19.69 -18.97 16.88
N LEU A 194 19.05 -17.80 17.04
CA LEU A 194 17.61 -17.66 17.25
C LEU A 194 16.89 -17.25 15.98
N ASP A 195 15.63 -17.63 15.88
CA ASP A 195 14.68 -17.11 14.88
C ASP A 195 13.25 -17.25 15.41
N VAL A 196 12.28 -16.70 14.67
CA VAL A 196 10.87 -16.75 15.02
C VAL A 196 10.14 -17.75 14.14
N ARG A 197 9.11 -18.40 14.72
CA ARG A 197 8.21 -19.31 13.99
C ARG A 197 6.76 -19.15 14.44
N ALA A 198 5.84 -19.65 13.65
CA ALA A 198 4.42 -19.71 14.02
C ALA A 198 4.21 -20.71 15.20
N PRO A 199 3.29 -20.42 16.09
CA PRO A 199 2.35 -19.28 16.16
C PRO A 199 2.81 -18.10 17.03
N GLY A 200 4.01 -17.59 16.85
CA GLY A 200 4.61 -16.50 17.65
C GLY A 200 5.51 -17.03 18.76
N GLU A 201 6.52 -17.76 18.37
CA GLU A 201 7.58 -18.29 19.23
C GLU A 201 8.95 -17.87 18.74
N VAL A 202 9.87 -17.59 19.68
CA VAL A 202 11.30 -17.60 19.41
C VAL A 202 11.83 -19.01 19.65
N TYR A 203 12.64 -19.52 18.75
CA TYR A 203 13.27 -20.83 18.89
C TYR A 203 14.76 -20.77 18.59
N SER A 204 15.50 -21.65 19.27
CA SER A 204 16.92 -21.84 18.99
C SER A 204 17.11 -22.91 17.92
N LYS A 205 17.90 -22.55 16.88
CA LYS A 205 18.29 -23.45 15.78
C LYS A 205 19.26 -24.55 16.26
N THR A 206 19.95 -24.33 17.40
CA THR A 206 21.03 -25.17 17.90
C THR A 206 20.56 -26.06 19.05
N SER A 207 19.88 -25.50 20.07
CA SER A 207 19.49 -26.26 21.26
C SER A 207 18.08 -26.84 21.22
N GLY A 208 17.22 -26.33 20.29
CA GLY A 208 15.82 -26.71 20.20
C GLY A 208 14.92 -26.07 21.27
N LYS A 209 15.47 -25.25 22.17
CA LYS A 209 14.67 -24.47 23.14
C LYS A 209 13.72 -23.53 22.38
N ALA A 210 12.58 -23.23 22.98
CA ALA A 210 11.63 -22.25 22.46
C ALA A 210 10.95 -21.50 23.61
N LEU A 211 10.54 -20.24 23.32
CA LEU A 211 9.74 -19.39 24.19
C LEU A 211 8.64 -18.74 23.37
N THR A 212 7.42 -18.78 23.86
CA THR A 212 6.34 -18.00 23.28
C THR A 212 6.54 -16.50 23.56
N TYR A 213 5.93 -15.65 22.76
CA TYR A 213 6.01 -14.20 23.00
C TYR A 213 5.39 -13.79 24.34
N GLY A 214 4.37 -14.53 24.83
CA GLY A 214 3.79 -14.31 26.14
C GLY A 214 4.77 -14.63 27.26
N GLU A 215 5.44 -15.80 27.23
CA GLU A 215 6.47 -16.17 28.22
C GLU A 215 7.62 -15.17 28.22
N LEU A 216 8.09 -14.77 27.03
CA LEU A 216 9.16 -13.79 26.86
C LEU A 216 8.79 -12.43 27.47
N SER A 217 7.61 -11.91 27.21
CA SER A 217 7.17 -10.60 27.68
C SER A 217 6.89 -10.58 29.18
N HIS A 218 6.37 -11.66 29.76
CA HIS A 218 6.18 -11.78 31.21
C HIS A 218 7.50 -11.69 31.98
N ALA A 219 8.54 -12.28 31.45
CA ALA A 219 9.85 -12.26 32.12
C ALA A 219 10.54 -10.88 31.95
N ALA A 220 10.30 -10.19 30.87
CA ALA A 220 11.02 -8.96 30.53
C ALA A 220 10.47 -7.69 31.23
N ILE A 221 9.21 -7.62 31.63
CA ILE A 221 8.50 -6.37 32.05
C ILE A 221 8.74 -5.22 31.03
N ALA A 222 9.31 -5.52 29.90
CA ALA A 222 9.81 -4.54 28.94
C ALA A 222 8.79 -4.32 27.83
N THR A 223 8.15 -3.19 27.85
CA THR A 223 7.42 -2.70 26.68
C THR A 223 8.44 -2.38 25.60
N CYS A 224 8.54 -3.25 24.60
CA CYS A 224 9.36 -2.99 23.41
C CYS A 224 8.61 -2.03 22.49
N LEU A 225 8.88 -0.73 22.62
CA LEU A 225 8.34 0.30 21.74
C LEU A 225 9.32 0.56 20.60
N LEU A 226 8.85 0.43 19.36
CA LEU A 226 9.62 0.75 18.17
C LEU A 226 8.88 1.72 17.28
N VAL A 227 9.57 2.75 16.82
CA VAL A 227 9.09 3.69 15.82
C VAL A 227 9.89 3.47 14.55
N SER A 228 9.20 3.41 13.42
CA SER A 228 9.78 3.28 12.08
C SER A 228 9.25 4.41 11.21
N LYS A 229 10.14 5.01 10.43
CA LYS A 229 9.83 6.03 9.41
C LYS A 229 10.30 5.54 8.06
N VAL A 230 9.49 5.81 7.02
CA VAL A 230 9.78 5.51 5.62
C VAL A 230 9.75 6.77 4.79
#